data_60d91279818294f2724ab3c3e9418057
#
_entry.id   60d91279818294f2724ab3c3e9418057
#
_cell.length_a   1.000
_cell.length_b   1.000
_cell.length_c   1.000
_cell.angle_alpha   90.00
_cell.angle_beta   90.00
_cell.angle_gamma   90.00
#
_symmetry.space_group_name_H-M   'P 1'
#
loop_
_entity.id
_entity.type
_entity.pdbx_description
1 polymer ?
#
loop_
_entity_poly.entity_id
_entity_poly.type
_entity_poly.pdbx_seq_one_letter_code
_entity_poly.pdbx_strand_id
1 'polypeptide(L)'
;MSVTRTLRETDRRLTGRTASRVPAGCGKVLSAVEECAESSKLWCCAAVVMAACGGRRGRLAAAAGLTALAVAQLAANGVCKQLADRPRPPKELIPHDEVEDRPDSSSFPSGHTAAAVAFTAAVAPTVPAAGALCAVPAALIAVERVQSGAHYPSDVVAGAVIGLGSAWLTRNAPRSAARLWAS
;
A
#
# COMPACT_ATOMS: atom_id res chain seq x y z
N MET A 1 24.96 19.70 4.34
CA MET A 1 24.26 18.97 3.26
C MET A 1 22.77 19.00 3.58
N SER A 2 21.90 19.31 2.61
CA SER A 2 20.45 19.39 2.87
C SER A 2 19.88 17.99 3.08
N VAL A 3 19.01 17.81 4.09
CA VAL A 3 18.31 16.56 4.42
C VAL A 3 17.61 15.96 3.18
N THR A 4 17.05 16.82 2.33
CA THR A 4 16.40 16.44 1.08
C THR A 4 17.34 15.79 0.07
N ARG A 5 18.61 16.23 0.02
CA ARG A 5 19.62 15.63 -0.86
C ARG A 5 20.02 14.24 -0.39
N THR A 6 20.23 14.09 0.92
CA THR A 6 20.55 12.78 1.52
C THR A 6 19.44 11.77 1.32
N LEU A 7 18.18 12.18 1.49
CA LEU A 7 17.01 11.31 1.25
C LEU A 7 16.95 10.85 -0.21
N ARG A 8 17.13 11.76 -1.18
CA ARG A 8 17.13 11.41 -2.60
C ARG A 8 18.25 10.45 -2.98
N GLU A 9 19.44 10.64 -2.43
CA GLU A 9 20.57 9.72 -2.66
C GLU A 9 20.30 8.34 -2.05
N THR A 10 19.76 8.29 -0.84
CA THR A 10 19.38 7.03 -0.17
C THR A 10 18.31 6.30 -0.95
N ASP A 11 17.25 6.99 -1.39
CA ASP A 11 16.20 6.42 -2.22
C ASP A 11 16.77 5.79 -3.50
N ARG A 12 17.58 6.53 -4.25
CA ARG A 12 18.21 6.01 -5.48
C ARG A 12 19.06 4.76 -5.24
N ARG A 13 19.88 4.79 -4.18
CA ARG A 13 20.72 3.64 -3.81
C ARG A 13 19.89 2.41 -3.43
N LEU A 14 18.86 2.60 -2.63
CA LEU A 14 18.00 1.50 -2.19
C LEU A 14 17.18 0.95 -3.35
N THR A 15 16.64 1.79 -4.22
CA THR A 15 15.93 1.35 -5.43
C THR A 15 16.82 0.47 -6.30
N GLY A 16 18.01 0.94 -6.66
CA GLY A 16 18.95 0.15 -7.49
C GLY A 16 19.36 -1.16 -6.81
N ARG A 17 19.57 -1.17 -5.49
CA ARG A 17 19.88 -2.40 -4.73
C ARG A 17 18.72 -3.39 -4.70
N THR A 18 17.49 -2.91 -4.54
CA THR A 18 16.31 -3.77 -4.52
C THR A 18 16.07 -4.36 -5.90
N ALA A 19 16.12 -3.55 -6.94
CA ALA A 19 15.94 -3.99 -8.32
C ALA A 19 16.99 -5.03 -8.76
N SER A 20 18.25 -4.89 -8.31
CA SER A 20 19.33 -5.83 -8.68
C SER A 20 19.38 -7.11 -7.85
N ARG A 21 18.73 -7.16 -6.68
CA ARG A 21 18.79 -8.31 -5.76
C ARG A 21 17.64 -9.29 -5.90
N VAL A 22 16.55 -8.88 -6.51
CA VAL A 22 15.40 -9.78 -6.72
C VAL A 22 15.73 -10.73 -7.86
N PRO A 23 15.76 -12.06 -7.63
CA PRO A 23 16.01 -13.03 -8.70
C PRO A 23 14.91 -12.95 -9.77
N ALA A 24 15.28 -13.17 -11.03
CA ALA A 24 14.35 -13.12 -12.17
C ALA A 24 13.10 -14.02 -11.98
N GLY A 25 13.25 -15.16 -11.26
CA GLY A 25 12.11 -16.03 -10.93
C GLY A 25 11.11 -15.40 -9.93
N CYS A 26 11.59 -14.52 -9.04
CA CYS A 26 10.72 -13.83 -8.09
C CYS A 26 9.98 -12.64 -8.73
N GLY A 27 10.51 -12.05 -9.80
CA GLY A 27 9.85 -10.98 -10.54
C GLY A 27 8.46 -11.38 -11.00
N LYS A 28 8.31 -12.55 -11.63
CA LYS A 28 7.02 -13.06 -12.08
C LYS A 28 5.98 -13.22 -10.95
N VAL A 29 6.43 -13.66 -9.76
CA VAL A 29 5.53 -13.79 -8.60
C VAL A 29 5.11 -12.40 -8.10
N LEU A 30 6.05 -11.45 -8.06
CA LEU A 30 5.76 -10.09 -7.64
C LEU A 30 4.81 -9.39 -8.60
N SER A 31 5.02 -9.53 -9.92
CA SER A 31 4.13 -8.97 -10.94
C SER A 31 2.73 -9.62 -10.89
N ALA A 32 2.62 -10.93 -10.65
CA ALA A 32 1.33 -11.60 -10.48
C ALA A 32 0.59 -11.10 -9.24
N VAL A 33 1.30 -10.89 -8.12
CA VAL A 33 0.68 -10.32 -6.90
C VAL A 33 0.23 -8.89 -7.14
N GLU A 34 1.00 -8.11 -7.88
CA GLU A 34 0.64 -6.74 -8.24
C GLU A 34 -0.58 -6.68 -9.13
N GLU A 35 -0.63 -7.50 -10.17
CA GLU A 35 -1.79 -7.61 -11.06
C GLU A 35 -3.06 -8.00 -10.29
N CYS A 36 -2.95 -8.94 -9.35
CA CYS A 36 -4.06 -9.29 -8.45
C CYS A 36 -4.45 -8.12 -7.52
N ALA A 37 -3.49 -7.28 -7.13
CA ALA A 37 -3.73 -6.12 -6.28
C ALA A 37 -4.22 -4.90 -7.07
N GLU A 38 -4.08 -4.93 -8.41
CA GLU A 38 -4.56 -3.89 -9.29
C GLU A 38 -6.06 -3.67 -9.11
N SER A 39 -6.49 -2.42 -9.13
CA SER A 39 -7.89 -2.05 -8.90
C SER A 39 -8.47 -2.61 -7.59
N SER A 40 -7.62 -2.93 -6.60
CA SER A 40 -8.02 -3.49 -5.29
C SER A 40 -8.71 -4.86 -5.34
N LYS A 41 -8.64 -5.60 -6.45
CA LYS A 41 -9.30 -6.91 -6.64
C LYS A 41 -8.94 -7.89 -5.53
N LEU A 42 -7.66 -8.02 -5.20
CA LEU A 42 -7.17 -8.91 -4.14
C LEU A 42 -7.87 -8.62 -2.80
N TRP A 43 -7.98 -7.36 -2.44
CA TRP A 43 -8.56 -6.95 -1.16
C TRP A 43 -10.08 -7.14 -1.14
N CYS A 44 -10.76 -6.91 -2.27
CA CYS A 44 -12.18 -7.21 -2.43
C CYS A 44 -12.45 -8.72 -2.31
N CYS A 45 -11.65 -9.57 -2.95
CA CYS A 45 -11.74 -11.03 -2.81
C CYS A 45 -11.53 -11.47 -1.36
N ALA A 46 -10.49 -10.96 -0.69
CA ALA A 46 -10.24 -11.25 0.71
C ALA A 46 -11.43 -10.85 1.61
N ALA A 47 -12.01 -9.67 1.36
CA ALA A 47 -13.18 -9.19 2.07
C ALA A 47 -14.40 -10.09 1.85
N VAL A 48 -14.65 -10.54 0.61
CA VAL A 48 -15.75 -11.46 0.29
C VAL A 48 -15.57 -12.79 1.02
N VAL A 49 -14.38 -13.39 0.97
CA VAL A 49 -14.08 -14.64 1.68
C VAL A 49 -14.29 -14.48 3.19
N MET A 50 -13.78 -13.42 3.79
CA MET A 50 -13.99 -13.15 5.22
C MET A 50 -15.45 -12.95 5.56
N ALA A 51 -16.21 -12.26 4.73
CA ALA A 51 -17.63 -12.01 4.97
C ALA A 51 -18.48 -13.30 4.85
N ALA A 52 -18.14 -14.17 3.90
CA ALA A 52 -18.83 -15.43 3.66
C ALA A 52 -18.51 -16.49 4.72
N CYS A 53 -17.21 -16.65 5.07
CA CYS A 53 -16.75 -17.75 5.91
C CYS A 53 -16.55 -17.37 7.39
N GLY A 54 -16.34 -16.08 7.70
CA GLY A 54 -15.94 -15.60 9.02
C GLY A 54 -17.09 -15.18 9.95
N GLY A 55 -18.35 -15.42 9.58
CA GLY A 55 -19.51 -15.05 10.36
C GLY A 55 -19.56 -13.54 10.66
N ARG A 56 -20.06 -13.16 11.85
CA ARG A 56 -20.17 -11.76 12.25
C ARG A 56 -18.80 -11.04 12.31
N ARG A 57 -17.78 -11.71 12.86
CA ARG A 57 -16.41 -11.13 12.96
C ARG A 57 -15.79 -10.91 11.58
N GLY A 58 -15.96 -11.90 10.67
CA GLY A 58 -15.48 -11.77 9.29
C GLY A 58 -16.13 -10.61 8.54
N ARG A 59 -17.46 -10.46 8.67
CA ARG A 59 -18.18 -9.31 8.06
C ARG A 59 -17.71 -7.95 8.60
N LEU A 60 -17.49 -7.85 9.90
CA LEU A 60 -16.96 -6.62 10.52
C LEU A 60 -15.54 -6.31 10.06
N ALA A 61 -14.67 -7.33 9.99
CA ALA A 61 -13.31 -7.18 9.50
C ALA A 61 -13.28 -6.75 8.03
N ALA A 62 -14.09 -7.39 7.17
CA ALA A 62 -14.22 -7.04 5.76
C ALA A 62 -14.66 -5.59 5.56
N ALA A 63 -15.72 -5.18 6.26
CA ALA A 63 -16.22 -3.80 6.21
C ALA A 63 -15.15 -2.79 6.68
N ALA A 64 -14.48 -3.06 7.80
CA ALA A 64 -13.41 -2.20 8.31
C ALA A 64 -12.24 -2.12 7.33
N GLY A 65 -11.81 -3.25 6.75
CA GLY A 65 -10.74 -3.32 5.78
C GLY A 65 -11.05 -2.51 4.52
N LEU A 66 -12.23 -2.70 3.92
CA LEU A 66 -12.63 -1.97 2.72
C LEU A 66 -12.79 -0.47 2.97
N THR A 67 -13.35 -0.08 4.13
CA THR A 67 -13.48 1.34 4.49
C THR A 67 -12.12 1.99 4.67
N ALA A 68 -11.19 1.35 5.38
CA ALA A 68 -9.85 1.86 5.58
C ALA A 68 -9.08 1.97 4.25
N LEU A 69 -9.21 0.97 3.37
CA LEU A 69 -8.64 0.98 2.02
C LEU A 69 -9.17 2.16 1.21
N ALA A 70 -10.49 2.40 1.19
CA ALA A 70 -11.09 3.50 0.46
C ALA A 70 -10.59 4.86 0.97
N VAL A 71 -10.50 5.04 2.29
CA VAL A 71 -9.93 6.27 2.89
C VAL A 71 -8.46 6.45 2.51
N ALA A 72 -7.67 5.37 2.54
CA ALA A 72 -6.26 5.43 2.14
C ALA A 72 -6.08 5.78 0.66
N GLN A 73 -6.90 5.23 -0.23
CA GLN A 73 -6.89 5.54 -1.66
C GLN A 73 -7.27 7.01 -1.92
N LEU A 74 -8.30 7.52 -1.26
CA LEU A 74 -8.68 8.93 -1.36
C LEU A 74 -7.55 9.84 -0.85
N ALA A 75 -6.93 9.52 0.28
CA ALA A 75 -5.82 10.29 0.82
C ALA A 75 -4.58 10.24 -0.09
N ALA A 76 -4.17 9.05 -0.51
CA ALA A 76 -2.95 8.88 -1.31
C ALA A 76 -3.12 9.40 -2.74
N ASN A 77 -4.14 8.94 -3.47
CA ASN A 77 -4.31 9.25 -4.88
C ASN A 77 -5.15 10.51 -5.14
N GLY A 78 -6.15 10.76 -4.30
CA GLY A 78 -7.06 11.91 -4.45
C GLY A 78 -6.46 13.21 -3.92
N VAL A 79 -5.63 13.16 -2.89
CA VAL A 79 -5.08 14.37 -2.25
C VAL A 79 -3.56 14.46 -2.43
N CYS A 80 -2.82 13.50 -1.85
CA CYS A 80 -1.37 13.63 -1.78
C CYS A 80 -0.68 13.64 -3.15
N LYS A 81 -1.12 12.81 -4.10
CA LYS A 81 -0.56 12.81 -5.46
C LYS A 81 -0.78 14.11 -6.21
N GLN A 82 -1.88 14.79 -5.94
CA GLN A 82 -2.17 16.06 -6.60
C GLN A 82 -1.35 17.23 -6.03
N LEU A 83 -0.90 17.09 -4.79
CA LEU A 83 -0.06 18.08 -4.11
C LEU A 83 1.43 17.82 -4.29
N ALA A 84 1.82 16.63 -4.75
CA ALA A 84 3.20 16.22 -4.91
C ALA A 84 3.52 16.03 -6.40
N ASP A 85 4.53 16.75 -6.88
CA ASP A 85 5.11 16.56 -8.21
C ASP A 85 6.49 15.88 -8.06
N ARG A 86 6.46 14.54 -7.90
CA ARG A 86 7.68 13.77 -7.74
C ARG A 86 7.89 12.84 -8.92
N PRO A 87 9.00 12.97 -9.69
CA PRO A 87 9.32 12.05 -10.75
C PRO A 87 9.60 10.65 -10.20
N ARG A 88 9.27 9.62 -10.98
CA ARG A 88 9.55 8.23 -10.65
C ARG A 88 11.04 7.92 -10.74
N PRO A 89 11.51 6.81 -10.15
CA PRO A 89 12.88 6.33 -10.33
C PRO A 89 13.26 6.26 -11.81
N PRO A 90 14.43 6.79 -12.22
CA PRO A 90 14.86 6.72 -13.62
C PRO A 90 15.06 5.27 -14.07
N LYS A 91 14.76 4.99 -15.34
CA LYS A 91 14.78 3.63 -15.94
C LYS A 91 16.16 2.98 -15.81
N GLU A 92 17.21 3.76 -15.84
CA GLU A 92 18.61 3.30 -15.76
C GLU A 92 18.96 2.64 -14.42
N LEU A 93 18.14 2.85 -13.38
CA LEU A 93 18.31 2.19 -12.09
C LEU A 93 17.70 0.79 -12.04
N ILE A 94 16.92 0.41 -13.04
CA ILE A 94 16.10 -0.79 -13.06
C ILE A 94 16.60 -1.71 -14.19
N PRO A 95 17.24 -2.84 -13.88
CA PRO A 95 17.82 -3.73 -14.88
C PRO A 95 16.80 -4.68 -15.58
N HIS A 96 15.50 -4.38 -15.52
CA HIS A 96 14.43 -5.23 -16.04
C HIS A 96 13.56 -4.49 -17.06
N ASP A 97 12.98 -5.22 -17.99
CA ASP A 97 12.11 -4.70 -19.05
C ASP A 97 10.71 -4.28 -18.55
N GLU A 98 10.36 -4.61 -17.30
CA GLU A 98 9.07 -4.29 -16.65
C GLU A 98 8.81 -2.78 -16.44
N VAL A 99 9.70 -1.95 -16.97
CA VAL A 99 9.70 -0.48 -16.77
C VAL A 99 8.76 0.25 -17.73
N GLU A 100 8.19 -0.42 -18.73
CA GLU A 100 7.52 0.26 -19.86
C GLU A 100 6.12 0.77 -19.51
N ASP A 101 5.37 0.13 -18.62
CA ASP A 101 3.96 0.42 -18.29
C ASP A 101 3.76 1.28 -17.03
N ARG A 102 4.62 2.27 -16.81
CA ARG A 102 4.49 3.15 -15.63
C ARG A 102 3.50 4.26 -15.87
N PRO A 103 2.58 4.54 -14.93
CA PRO A 103 1.72 5.71 -15.02
C PRO A 103 2.52 7.01 -15.01
N ASP A 104 2.07 8.02 -15.77
CA ASP A 104 2.68 9.36 -15.81
C ASP A 104 2.45 10.19 -14.55
N SER A 105 1.62 9.70 -13.62
CA SER A 105 1.32 10.38 -12.36
C SER A 105 2.50 10.39 -11.39
N SER A 106 2.50 11.34 -10.44
CA SER A 106 3.50 11.45 -9.36
C SER A 106 3.83 10.11 -8.70
N SER A 107 5.11 9.89 -8.40
CA SER A 107 5.55 8.70 -7.65
C SER A 107 5.13 8.75 -6.17
N PHE A 108 4.92 9.92 -5.59
CA PHE A 108 4.62 10.08 -4.17
C PHE A 108 3.14 10.37 -3.93
N PRO A 109 2.56 9.69 -2.94
CA PRO A 109 2.99 8.47 -2.26
C PRO A 109 2.59 7.20 -3.02
N SER A 110 3.00 6.00 -2.53
CA SER A 110 2.57 4.72 -3.09
C SER A 110 1.13 4.39 -2.68
N GLY A 111 0.19 4.54 -3.62
CA GLY A 111 -1.22 4.23 -3.40
C GLY A 111 -1.49 2.73 -3.17
N HIS A 112 -0.79 1.84 -3.87
CA HIS A 112 -0.89 0.39 -3.67
C HIS A 112 -0.46 -0.02 -2.27
N THR A 113 0.66 0.52 -1.77
CA THR A 113 1.10 0.26 -0.40
C THR A 113 0.12 0.84 0.62
N ALA A 114 -0.40 2.04 0.39
CA ALA A 114 -1.39 2.66 1.28
C ALA A 114 -2.64 1.80 1.41
N ALA A 115 -3.19 1.32 0.30
CA ALA A 115 -4.36 0.44 0.28
C ALA A 115 -4.10 -0.90 1.00
N ALA A 116 -2.97 -1.55 0.67
CA ALA A 116 -2.58 -2.83 1.24
C ALA A 116 -2.41 -2.77 2.77
N VAL A 117 -1.69 -1.76 3.24
CA VAL A 117 -1.44 -1.56 4.67
C VAL A 117 -2.72 -1.17 5.41
N ALA A 118 -3.57 -0.29 4.81
CA ALA A 118 -4.83 0.12 5.40
C ALA A 118 -5.77 -1.07 5.61
N PHE A 119 -5.96 -1.89 4.59
CA PHE A 119 -6.81 -3.09 4.66
C PHE A 119 -6.30 -4.04 5.74
N THR A 120 -5.03 -4.41 5.67
CA THR A 120 -4.39 -5.34 6.60
C THR A 120 -4.49 -4.86 8.05
N ALA A 121 -4.13 -3.61 8.31
CA ALA A 121 -4.15 -3.02 9.66
C ALA A 121 -5.57 -2.88 10.23
N ALA A 122 -6.58 -2.68 9.39
CA ALA A 122 -7.97 -2.61 9.83
C ALA A 122 -8.57 -3.99 10.13
N VAL A 123 -8.16 -5.03 9.40
CA VAL A 123 -8.61 -6.43 9.59
C VAL A 123 -8.00 -7.07 10.83
N ALA A 124 -6.70 -6.87 11.05
CA ALA A 124 -5.91 -7.54 12.08
C ALA A 124 -6.50 -7.51 13.51
N PRO A 125 -7.06 -6.40 14.02
CA PRO A 125 -7.62 -6.36 15.37
C PRO A 125 -8.87 -7.23 15.57
N THR A 126 -9.60 -7.52 14.49
CA THR A 126 -10.87 -8.27 14.54
C THR A 126 -10.64 -9.75 14.22
N VAL A 127 -9.78 -10.04 13.23
CA VAL A 127 -9.41 -11.39 12.79
C VAL A 127 -7.88 -11.45 12.59
N PRO A 128 -7.09 -11.65 13.69
CA PRO A 128 -5.62 -11.60 13.63
C PRO A 128 -5.00 -12.53 12.60
N ALA A 129 -5.51 -13.74 12.43
CA ALA A 129 -5.03 -14.69 11.44
C ALA A 129 -5.20 -14.18 10.00
N ALA A 130 -6.36 -13.57 9.70
CA ALA A 130 -6.57 -12.94 8.39
C ALA A 130 -5.66 -11.73 8.19
N GLY A 131 -5.46 -10.92 9.23
CA GLY A 131 -4.50 -9.83 9.20
C GLY A 131 -3.07 -10.30 8.90
N ALA A 132 -2.63 -11.37 9.54
CA ALA A 132 -1.32 -11.96 9.28
C ALA A 132 -1.19 -12.50 7.83
N LEU A 133 -2.24 -13.19 7.33
CA LEU A 133 -2.27 -13.66 5.94
C LEU A 133 -2.25 -12.49 4.94
N CYS A 134 -2.98 -11.41 5.20
CA CYS A 134 -2.99 -10.21 4.36
C CYS A 134 -1.65 -9.43 4.41
N ALA A 135 -0.89 -9.55 5.51
CA ALA A 135 0.41 -8.87 5.62
C ALA A 135 1.44 -9.40 4.61
N VAL A 136 1.34 -10.67 4.22
CA VAL A 136 2.26 -11.27 3.23
C VAL A 136 2.13 -10.58 1.87
N PRO A 137 0.97 -10.58 1.20
CA PRO A 137 0.83 -9.88 -0.07
C PRO A 137 1.05 -8.35 0.07
N ALA A 138 0.71 -7.75 1.21
CA ALA A 138 1.00 -6.33 1.43
C ALA A 138 2.51 -6.03 1.42
N ALA A 139 3.33 -6.89 2.03
CA ALA A 139 4.78 -6.78 1.98
C ALA A 139 5.34 -7.02 0.57
N LEU A 140 4.81 -8.03 -0.13
CA LEU A 140 5.23 -8.33 -1.52
C LEU A 140 4.93 -7.16 -2.46
N ILE A 141 3.73 -6.54 -2.35
CA ILE A 141 3.37 -5.34 -3.09
C ILE A 141 4.33 -4.19 -2.79
N ALA A 142 4.66 -3.96 -1.52
CA ALA A 142 5.60 -2.91 -1.12
C ALA A 142 6.99 -3.10 -1.75
N VAL A 143 7.50 -4.34 -1.78
CA VAL A 143 8.77 -4.71 -2.42
C VAL A 143 8.68 -4.53 -3.94
N GLU A 144 7.62 -5.04 -4.55
CA GLU A 144 7.39 -4.96 -5.99
C GLU A 144 7.38 -3.51 -6.46
N ARG A 145 6.67 -2.59 -5.77
CA ARG A 145 6.63 -1.16 -6.13
C ARG A 145 8.01 -0.49 -6.18
N VAL A 146 8.98 -0.97 -5.40
CA VAL A 146 10.36 -0.49 -5.45
C VAL A 146 11.15 -1.21 -6.55
N GLN A 147 10.98 -2.52 -6.68
CA GLN A 147 11.69 -3.35 -7.65
C GLN A 147 11.33 -2.97 -9.09
N SER A 148 10.06 -2.79 -9.41
CA SER A 148 9.59 -2.33 -10.72
C SER A 148 10.00 -0.87 -11.01
N GLY A 149 10.55 -0.17 -10.00
CA GLY A 149 10.89 1.26 -10.09
C GLY A 149 9.65 2.16 -10.25
N ALA A 150 8.48 1.67 -9.91
CA ALA A 150 7.28 2.50 -9.88
C ALA A 150 7.36 3.55 -8.77
N HIS A 151 8.01 3.22 -7.65
CA HIS A 151 8.11 4.06 -6.46
C HIS A 151 9.51 3.98 -5.83
N TYR A 152 9.91 5.06 -5.15
CA TYR A 152 11.04 5.02 -4.23
C TYR A 152 10.65 4.38 -2.90
N PRO A 153 11.62 3.86 -2.12
CA PRO A 153 11.36 3.35 -0.78
C PRO A 153 10.63 4.34 0.13
N SER A 154 10.96 5.63 0.04
CA SER A 154 10.28 6.67 0.82
C SER A 154 8.81 6.86 0.42
N ASP A 155 8.44 6.64 -0.86
CA ASP A 155 7.05 6.68 -1.32
C ASP A 155 6.24 5.51 -0.72
N VAL A 156 6.89 4.35 -0.61
CA VAL A 156 6.33 3.14 0.02
C VAL A 156 6.12 3.36 1.52
N VAL A 157 7.12 3.92 2.21
CA VAL A 157 7.01 4.27 3.64
C VAL A 157 5.89 5.28 3.87
N ALA A 158 5.81 6.33 3.05
CA ALA A 158 4.73 7.31 3.15
C ALA A 158 3.36 6.67 2.90
N GLY A 159 3.25 5.79 1.89
CA GLY A 159 2.04 5.00 1.65
C GLY A 159 1.65 4.15 2.86
N ALA A 160 2.61 3.46 3.49
CA ALA A 160 2.37 2.68 4.69
C ALA A 160 1.87 3.55 5.86
N VAL A 161 2.44 4.72 6.07
CA VAL A 161 1.99 5.68 7.11
C VAL A 161 0.55 6.14 6.84
N ILE A 162 0.22 6.48 5.58
CA ILE A 162 -1.14 6.83 5.18
C ILE A 162 -2.09 5.66 5.45
N GLY A 163 -1.69 4.44 5.09
CA GLY A 163 -2.48 3.23 5.33
C GLY A 163 -2.77 2.98 6.81
N LEU A 164 -1.76 3.06 7.66
CA LEU A 164 -1.90 2.94 9.12
C LEU A 164 -2.80 4.04 9.70
N GLY A 165 -2.60 5.28 9.27
CA GLY A 165 -3.42 6.42 9.68
C GLY A 165 -4.89 6.26 9.28
N SER A 166 -5.15 5.75 8.07
CA SER A 166 -6.50 5.47 7.58
C SER A 166 -7.17 4.36 8.38
N ALA A 167 -6.46 3.27 8.68
CA ALA A 167 -6.97 2.19 9.53
C ALA A 167 -7.27 2.68 10.96
N TRP A 168 -6.40 3.51 11.52
CA TRP A 168 -6.61 4.13 12.83
C TRP A 168 -7.83 5.06 12.83
N LEU A 169 -7.96 5.92 11.83
CA LEU A 169 -9.06 6.87 11.70
C LEU A 169 -10.40 6.15 11.62
N THR A 170 -10.53 5.18 10.71
CA THR A 170 -11.79 4.44 10.51
C THR A 170 -12.20 3.62 11.73
N ARG A 171 -11.23 3.16 12.52
CA ARG A 171 -11.48 2.44 13.77
C ARG A 171 -11.96 3.37 14.89
N ASN A 172 -11.47 4.60 14.96
CA ASN A 172 -11.71 5.50 16.09
C ASN A 172 -12.80 6.55 15.79
N ALA A 173 -13.04 6.93 14.53
CA ALA A 173 -14.05 7.90 14.15
C ALA A 173 -15.45 7.59 14.72
N PRO A 174 -15.99 6.36 14.66
CA PRO A 174 -17.28 6.04 15.24
C PRO A 174 -17.33 6.25 16.76
N ARG A 175 -16.23 5.97 17.46
CA ARG A 175 -16.12 6.15 18.91
C ARG A 175 -16.07 7.62 19.32
N SER A 176 -15.39 8.44 18.53
CA SER A 176 -15.27 9.88 18.75
C SER A 176 -16.61 10.58 18.48
N ALA A 177 -17.30 10.22 17.39
CA ALA A 177 -18.64 10.73 17.10
C ALA A 177 -19.63 10.39 18.22
N ALA A 178 -19.66 9.13 18.68
CA ALA A 178 -20.52 8.72 19.78
C ALA A 178 -20.29 9.50 21.09
N ARG A 179 -19.04 9.89 21.38
CA ARG A 179 -18.71 10.70 22.56
C ARG A 179 -19.20 12.14 22.42
N LEU A 180 -19.11 12.73 21.23
CA LEU A 180 -19.58 14.09 20.97
C LEU A 180 -21.11 14.22 21.02
N TRP A 181 -21.86 13.13 20.74
CA TRP A 181 -23.32 13.09 20.84
C TRP A 181 -23.82 12.76 22.25
N ALA A 182 -22.94 12.30 23.15
CA ALA A 182 -23.27 11.96 24.54
C ALA A 182 -22.90 13.06 25.54
N SER A 183 -22.27 14.14 25.08
CA SER A 183 -21.94 15.36 25.84
C SER A 183 -22.94 16.48 25.55
#